data_e29317a3316edbe94a3ba0035d8fe0c2
#
_entry.id   e29317a3316edbe94a3ba0035d8fe0c2
#
_cell.length_a   1.000
_cell.length_b   1.000
_cell.length_c   1.000
_cell.angle_alpha   90.00
_cell.angle_beta   90.00
_cell.angle_gamma   90.00
#
_symmetry.space_group_name_H-M   'P 1'
#
loop_
_entity.id
_entity.type
_entity.pdbx_description
1 polymer ?
#
loop_
_entity_poly.entity_id
_entity_poly.type
_entity_poly.pdbx_seq_one_letter_code
_entity_poly.pdbx_strand_id
1 'polypeptide(L)'
;MRAHHRDGARNGDAEKNRAGRDGRKDSAEKNRAGRDGAAGGAVFRDDGMCFVCGSKNPIGLKLDFILTPQRTLETTFTPEKVHQGYADVVHGGIMATILDEVMVNLPNRLGQRAVTARLAVSLKKPALVGQPLTFQARILRETRRTIEAGATACREDGTLVAEACGTLIKVSR
;
A
#
# COMPACT_ATOMS: atom_id res chain seq x y z
N MET A 1 -17.69 -6.14 57.86
CA MET A 1 -17.39 -4.88 58.60
C MET A 1 -17.29 -3.80 57.54
N ARG A 2 -18.38 -3.07 57.32
CA ARG A 2 -18.67 -1.69 57.77
C ARG A 2 -17.57 -0.73 57.27
N ALA A 3 -17.81 0.26 56.49
CA ALA A 3 -18.94 1.15 56.21
C ALA A 3 -18.42 2.58 56.16
N HIS A 4 -18.95 3.39 55.25
CA HIS A 4 -19.27 4.82 55.36
C HIS A 4 -18.11 5.83 55.32
N HIS A 5 -18.19 7.03 54.71
CA HIS A 5 -19.24 8.03 54.56
C HIS A 5 -18.77 9.05 53.51
N ARG A 6 -19.60 9.52 52.56
CA ARG A 6 -20.42 10.79 52.51
C ARG A 6 -19.59 12.07 52.59
N ASP A 7 -19.77 12.86 51.66
CA ASP A 7 -20.67 13.98 51.23
C ASP A 7 -19.94 15.31 51.23
N GLY A 8 -20.27 16.16 50.25
CA GLY A 8 -19.93 17.58 50.31
C GLY A 8 -20.13 18.30 48.97
N ALA A 9 -21.38 18.55 48.65
CA ALA A 9 -21.80 19.53 47.64
C ALA A 9 -21.69 20.96 48.17
N ARG A 10 -21.48 21.95 47.29
CA ARG A 10 -22.05 23.34 47.24
C ARG A 10 -21.32 24.10 46.12
N ASN A 11 -22.04 24.48 45.06
CA ASN A 11 -22.86 25.69 44.87
C ASN A 11 -22.10 27.03 44.82
N GLY A 12 -22.40 27.76 43.75
CA GLY A 12 -22.32 29.20 43.59
C GLY A 12 -21.21 29.63 42.63
N ASP A 13 -21.33 30.50 41.68
CA ASP A 13 -22.40 31.41 41.33
C ASP A 13 -22.22 31.82 39.85
N ALA A 14 -23.33 32.18 39.25
CA ALA A 14 -23.45 32.80 37.94
C ALA A 14 -23.00 34.26 38.01
N GLU A 15 -22.13 34.68 37.11
CA GLU A 15 -22.03 36.09 36.81
C GLU A 15 -22.08 36.35 35.30
N LYS A 16 -23.17 37.02 34.93
CA LYS A 16 -23.46 37.55 33.62
C LYS A 16 -22.50 38.73 33.35
N ASN A 17 -21.81 38.69 32.22
CA ASN A 17 -21.41 39.96 31.63
C ASN A 17 -21.74 40.00 30.14
N ARG A 18 -22.71 40.84 29.85
CA ARG A 18 -23.04 41.36 28.52
C ARG A 18 -22.07 42.51 28.23
N ALA A 19 -21.45 42.53 27.08
CA ALA A 19 -21.45 43.64 26.12
C ALA A 19 -20.26 43.50 25.17
N GLY A 20 -20.46 43.76 23.90
CA GLY A 20 -19.40 43.94 22.94
C GLY A 20 -19.73 43.37 21.55
N ARG A 21 -20.85 43.85 20.92
CA ARG A 21 -20.90 43.83 19.45
C ARG A 21 -19.90 44.86 18.97
N ASP A 22 -18.89 44.39 18.27
CA ASP A 22 -18.31 45.25 17.22
C ASP A 22 -17.73 44.41 16.08
N GLY A 23 -17.93 44.91 14.87
CA GLY A 23 -17.81 44.25 13.62
C GLY A 23 -16.39 43.88 13.24
N ARG A 24 -16.28 42.71 12.63
CA ARG A 24 -15.27 42.42 11.60
C ARG A 24 -15.93 41.58 10.51
N LYS A 25 -16.61 42.25 9.64
CA LYS A 25 -16.68 41.87 8.25
C LYS A 25 -15.26 42.14 7.70
N ASP A 26 -14.82 41.31 6.82
CA ASP A 26 -13.60 41.36 6.01
C ASP A 26 -12.51 40.34 6.40
N SER A 27 -12.74 39.09 6.05
CA SER A 27 -11.69 38.16 5.65
C SER A 27 -12.18 36.91 4.89
N ALA A 28 -13.31 37.03 4.19
CA ALA A 28 -13.83 35.94 3.34
C ALA A 28 -13.51 36.16 1.83
N GLU A 29 -12.47 36.91 1.50
CA GLU A 29 -12.18 37.25 0.08
C GLU A 29 -10.72 37.19 -0.30
N LYS A 30 -9.98 36.18 0.16
CA LYS A 30 -8.63 35.91 -0.34
C LYS A 30 -8.27 34.41 -0.38
N ASN A 31 -9.16 33.55 -0.87
CA ASN A 31 -8.80 32.18 -1.23
C ASN A 31 -9.50 31.71 -2.51
N ARG A 32 -9.63 32.61 -3.48
CA ARG A 32 -10.05 32.31 -4.86
C ARG A 32 -8.94 32.63 -5.85
N ALA A 33 -7.72 32.23 -5.54
CA ALA A 33 -6.64 32.25 -6.53
C ALA A 33 -6.06 30.86 -6.61
N GLY A 34 -6.21 30.19 -7.74
CA GLY A 34 -5.49 28.97 -8.06
C GLY A 34 -6.32 27.69 -8.18
N ARG A 35 -7.48 27.76 -8.82
CA ARG A 35 -8.10 26.57 -9.42
C ARG A 35 -8.09 26.64 -10.94
N ASP A 36 -7.00 27.07 -11.48
CA ASP A 36 -6.72 26.83 -12.89
C ASP A 36 -5.98 25.49 -12.95
N GLY A 37 -6.79 24.43 -12.90
CA GLY A 37 -6.35 23.07 -12.97
C GLY A 37 -5.81 22.80 -14.36
N ALA A 38 -4.51 22.75 -14.48
CA ALA A 38 -3.92 21.81 -15.40
C ALA A 38 -4.37 20.43 -14.95
N ALA A 39 -5.27 19.78 -15.69
CA ALA A 39 -5.52 18.35 -15.62
C ALA A 39 -4.26 17.61 -16.13
N GLY A 40 -3.14 17.83 -15.45
CA GLY A 40 -1.91 17.05 -15.62
C GLY A 40 -2.18 15.69 -15.00
N GLY A 41 -2.52 14.71 -15.85
CA GLY A 41 -2.59 13.33 -15.39
C GLY A 41 -1.29 12.95 -14.69
N ALA A 42 -1.37 12.16 -13.63
CA ALA A 42 -0.20 11.70 -12.92
C ALA A 42 0.81 11.08 -13.90
N VAL A 43 2.02 11.60 -13.90
CA VAL A 43 3.10 11.08 -14.75
C VAL A 43 3.81 9.98 -13.97
N PHE A 44 3.56 8.74 -14.34
CA PHE A 44 4.23 7.58 -13.74
C PHE A 44 5.64 7.44 -14.35
N ARG A 45 6.64 7.95 -13.64
CA ARG A 45 8.06 7.88 -14.04
C ARG A 45 8.80 6.98 -13.06
N ASP A 46 9.60 6.09 -13.59
CA ASP A 46 10.57 5.35 -12.79
C ASP A 46 11.83 6.23 -12.62
N ASP A 47 12.17 6.52 -11.37
CA ASP A 47 13.37 7.25 -10.96
C ASP A 47 14.38 6.36 -10.23
N GLY A 48 14.08 5.06 -10.15
CA GLY A 48 14.87 4.05 -9.46
C GLY A 48 14.66 4.02 -7.95
N MET A 49 13.60 4.66 -7.43
CA MET A 49 13.29 4.75 -6.00
C MET A 49 12.10 3.87 -5.57
N CYS A 50 11.60 2.99 -6.45
CA CYS A 50 10.58 2.03 -6.05
C CYS A 50 11.00 1.26 -4.80
N PHE A 51 10.09 1.10 -3.84
CA PHE A 51 10.40 0.39 -2.59
C PHE A 51 10.73 -1.08 -2.84
N VAL A 52 10.15 -1.72 -3.85
CA VAL A 52 10.37 -3.14 -4.12
C VAL A 52 11.55 -3.38 -5.05
N CYS A 53 11.60 -2.70 -6.20
CA CYS A 53 12.60 -2.97 -7.25
C CYS A 53 13.63 -1.84 -7.47
N GLY A 54 13.48 -0.70 -6.79
CA GLY A 54 14.33 0.46 -7.01
C GLY A 54 15.75 0.29 -6.48
N SER A 55 16.73 0.23 -7.37
CA SER A 55 18.14 0.06 -7.02
C SER A 55 18.70 1.22 -6.19
N LYS A 56 18.13 2.42 -6.32
CA LYS A 56 18.56 3.63 -5.61
C LYS A 56 17.91 3.79 -4.23
N ASN A 57 16.83 3.04 -3.95
CA ASN A 57 16.14 3.15 -2.66
C ASN A 57 16.99 2.51 -1.54
N PRO A 58 17.48 3.28 -0.55
CA PRO A 58 18.37 2.73 0.48
C PRO A 58 17.70 1.71 1.40
N ILE A 59 16.37 1.78 1.56
CA ILE A 59 15.57 0.88 2.41
C ILE A 59 14.67 -0.06 1.61
N GLY A 60 14.79 -0.07 0.28
CA GLY A 60 13.99 -0.92 -0.59
C GLY A 60 14.42 -2.39 -0.58
N LEU A 61 13.53 -3.25 -1.01
CA LEU A 61 13.77 -4.70 -1.09
C LEU A 61 14.74 -5.09 -2.22
N LYS A 62 14.87 -4.24 -3.24
CA LYS A 62 15.79 -4.38 -4.40
C LYS A 62 15.62 -5.71 -5.15
N LEU A 63 14.37 -6.12 -5.34
CA LEU A 63 14.07 -7.37 -6.02
C LEU A 63 14.29 -7.26 -7.52
N ASP A 64 14.92 -8.27 -8.07
CA ASP A 64 15.05 -8.47 -9.51
C ASP A 64 13.95 -9.39 -10.02
N PHE A 65 13.43 -9.09 -11.22
CA PHE A 65 12.35 -9.82 -11.84
C PHE A 65 12.78 -10.47 -13.15
N ILE A 66 12.39 -11.72 -13.32
CA ILE A 66 12.66 -12.54 -14.51
C ILE A 66 11.36 -12.77 -15.25
N LEU A 67 11.29 -12.30 -16.50
CA LEU A 67 10.18 -12.63 -17.40
C LEU A 67 10.47 -13.98 -18.05
N THR A 68 9.60 -14.94 -17.83
CA THR A 68 9.75 -16.29 -18.39
C THR A 68 9.22 -16.40 -19.84
N PRO A 69 9.63 -17.42 -20.60
CA PRO A 69 9.06 -17.69 -21.93
C PRO A 69 7.54 -17.89 -21.91
N GLN A 70 6.97 -18.37 -20.80
CA GLN A 70 5.53 -18.58 -20.59
C GLN A 70 4.78 -17.27 -20.28
N ARG A 71 5.48 -16.12 -20.34
CA ARG A 71 4.93 -14.80 -20.04
C ARG A 71 4.44 -14.67 -18.59
N THR A 72 5.11 -15.35 -17.66
CA THR A 72 5.00 -15.12 -16.22
C THR A 72 6.17 -14.28 -15.74
N LEU A 73 5.97 -13.54 -14.67
CA LEU A 73 7.04 -12.77 -14.03
C LEU A 73 7.36 -13.41 -12.69
N GLU A 74 8.62 -13.63 -12.42
CA GLU A 74 9.10 -14.30 -11.23
C GLU A 74 10.14 -13.48 -10.48
N THR A 75 10.16 -13.63 -9.16
CA THR A 75 11.23 -13.13 -8.29
C THR A 75 11.39 -14.04 -7.08
N THR A 76 12.58 -14.06 -6.50
CA THR A 76 12.85 -14.74 -5.24
C THR A 76 13.13 -13.71 -4.17
N PHE A 77 12.59 -13.91 -2.99
CA PHE A 77 12.80 -13.07 -1.82
C PHE A 77 13.14 -13.92 -0.60
N THR A 78 14.26 -13.65 0.03
CA THR A 78 14.62 -14.23 1.32
C THR A 78 14.41 -13.18 2.40
N PRO A 79 13.35 -13.32 3.23
CA PRO A 79 13.06 -12.33 4.26
C PRO A 79 14.12 -12.28 5.35
N GLU A 80 14.49 -11.09 5.77
CA GLU A 80 15.35 -10.83 6.91
C GLU A 80 14.56 -10.42 8.15
N LYS A 81 15.22 -10.32 9.29
CA LYS A 81 14.63 -9.91 10.59
C LYS A 81 13.91 -8.56 10.51
N VAL A 82 14.38 -7.63 9.69
CA VAL A 82 13.75 -6.31 9.47
C VAL A 82 12.40 -6.37 8.77
N HIS A 83 12.06 -7.50 8.17
CA HIS A 83 10.81 -7.72 7.46
C HIS A 83 9.73 -8.40 8.31
N GLN A 84 9.99 -8.67 9.59
CA GLN A 84 9.06 -9.39 10.46
C GLN A 84 7.90 -8.51 10.95
N GLY A 85 6.75 -9.15 11.17
CA GLY A 85 5.62 -8.59 11.92
C GLY A 85 5.55 -9.16 13.34
N TYR A 86 5.73 -10.46 13.46
CA TYR A 86 5.92 -11.17 14.72
C TYR A 86 7.30 -11.85 14.72
N ALA A 87 7.75 -12.31 15.89
CA ALA A 87 9.05 -12.98 15.99
C ALA A 87 9.14 -14.12 14.95
N ASP A 88 10.15 -14.01 14.07
CA ASP A 88 10.48 -14.93 12.98
C ASP A 88 9.39 -15.14 11.91
N VAL A 89 8.32 -14.34 11.92
CA VAL A 89 7.25 -14.36 10.92
C VAL A 89 7.24 -13.04 10.14
N VAL A 90 7.28 -13.14 8.82
CA VAL A 90 7.25 -12.00 7.90
C VAL A 90 5.95 -11.22 8.04
N HIS A 91 6.04 -9.91 8.04
CA HIS A 91 4.88 -9.04 8.06
C HIS A 91 4.02 -9.25 6.81
N GLY A 92 2.69 -9.43 7.00
CA GLY A 92 1.77 -9.67 5.88
C GLY A 92 1.74 -8.54 4.85
N GLY A 93 2.01 -7.30 5.27
CA GLY A 93 2.16 -6.15 4.36
C GLY A 93 3.35 -6.28 3.42
N ILE A 94 4.48 -6.84 3.86
CA ILE A 94 5.64 -7.12 2.99
C ILE A 94 5.25 -8.16 1.93
N MET A 95 4.56 -9.23 2.32
CA MET A 95 4.05 -10.23 1.38
C MET A 95 3.11 -9.61 0.35
N ALA A 96 2.16 -8.76 0.79
CA ALA A 96 1.23 -8.06 -0.08
C ALA A 96 1.95 -7.11 -1.07
N THR A 97 2.97 -6.40 -0.59
CA THR A 97 3.77 -5.48 -1.40
C THR A 97 4.49 -6.20 -2.54
N ILE A 98 5.11 -7.35 -2.26
CA ILE A 98 5.82 -8.13 -3.31
C ILE A 98 4.82 -8.76 -4.28
N LEU A 99 3.68 -9.27 -3.79
CA LEU A 99 2.62 -9.82 -4.64
C LEU A 99 2.03 -8.75 -5.58
N ASP A 100 1.85 -7.52 -5.11
CA ASP A 100 1.40 -6.40 -5.94
C ASP A 100 2.45 -6.05 -6.99
N GLU A 101 3.68 -5.90 -6.58
CA GLU A 101 4.78 -5.51 -7.47
C GLU A 101 5.01 -6.51 -8.60
N VAL A 102 5.00 -7.82 -8.32
CA VAL A 102 5.18 -8.83 -9.37
C VAL A 102 4.02 -8.82 -10.37
N MET A 103 2.79 -8.49 -9.94
CA MET A 103 1.63 -8.37 -10.82
C MET A 103 1.70 -7.10 -11.69
N VAL A 104 2.05 -5.94 -11.12
CA VAL A 104 2.09 -4.68 -11.88
C VAL A 104 3.31 -4.60 -12.80
N ASN A 105 4.42 -5.22 -12.44
CA ASN A 105 5.61 -5.27 -13.30
C ASN A 105 5.43 -6.19 -14.51
N LEU A 106 4.61 -7.22 -14.43
CA LEU A 106 4.41 -8.15 -15.54
C LEU A 106 3.94 -7.43 -16.82
N PRO A 107 2.82 -6.67 -16.83
CA PRO A 107 2.43 -5.92 -18.02
C PRO A 107 3.48 -4.86 -18.41
N ASN A 108 4.16 -4.23 -17.46
CA ASN A 108 5.22 -3.27 -17.77
C ASN A 108 6.37 -3.91 -18.56
N ARG A 109 6.80 -5.12 -18.18
CA ARG A 109 7.80 -5.90 -18.93
C ARG A 109 7.30 -6.38 -20.29
N LEU A 110 5.99 -6.49 -20.46
CA LEU A 110 5.34 -6.79 -21.74
C LEU A 110 5.05 -5.53 -22.60
N GLY A 111 5.53 -4.34 -22.18
CA GLY A 111 5.37 -3.09 -22.90
C GLY A 111 4.06 -2.35 -22.65
N GLN A 112 3.29 -2.77 -21.67
CA GLN A 112 2.00 -2.18 -21.30
C GLN A 112 2.10 -1.52 -19.92
N ARG A 113 2.06 -0.19 -19.85
CA ARG A 113 2.04 0.50 -18.55
C ARG A 113 0.71 0.31 -17.85
N ALA A 114 0.76 -0.08 -16.59
CA ALA A 114 -0.41 -0.25 -15.76
C ALA A 114 -0.11 0.13 -14.30
N VAL A 115 -1.15 0.47 -13.56
CA VAL A 115 -1.10 0.76 -12.12
C VAL A 115 -2.16 -0.05 -11.40
N THR A 116 -1.88 -0.46 -10.19
CA THR A 116 -2.82 -1.25 -9.38
C THR A 116 -3.97 -0.37 -8.89
N ALA A 117 -5.20 -0.78 -9.23
CA ALA A 117 -6.42 -0.14 -8.76
C ALA A 117 -7.10 -0.93 -7.64
N ARG A 118 -6.92 -2.25 -7.64
CA ARG A 118 -7.47 -3.13 -6.62
C ARG A 118 -6.50 -4.28 -6.39
N LEU A 119 -6.29 -4.59 -5.12
CA LEU A 119 -5.51 -5.73 -4.67
C LEU A 119 -6.30 -6.53 -3.64
N ALA A 120 -6.37 -7.84 -3.81
CA ALA A 120 -6.90 -8.78 -2.84
C ALA A 120 -5.84 -9.84 -2.56
N VAL A 121 -5.45 -9.96 -1.30
CA VAL A 121 -4.39 -10.88 -0.84
C VAL A 121 -4.97 -11.88 0.15
N SER A 122 -4.62 -13.14 -0.03
CA SER A 122 -4.92 -14.23 0.89
C SER A 122 -3.61 -14.81 1.45
N LEU A 123 -3.36 -14.60 2.72
CA LEU A 123 -2.24 -15.20 3.44
C LEU A 123 -2.67 -16.59 3.92
N LYS A 124 -2.06 -17.64 3.42
CA LYS A 124 -2.46 -19.05 3.67
C LYS A 124 -1.66 -19.68 4.79
N LYS A 125 -0.36 -19.38 4.86
CA LYS A 125 0.57 -19.92 5.85
C LYS A 125 1.56 -18.84 6.27
N PRO A 126 2.15 -18.93 7.47
CA PRO A 126 3.21 -18.02 7.86
C PRO A 126 4.42 -18.13 6.91
N ALA A 127 4.90 -17.00 6.43
CA ALA A 127 6.21 -16.88 5.80
C ALA A 127 7.26 -16.68 6.91
N LEU A 128 8.35 -17.44 6.89
CA LEU A 128 9.36 -17.38 7.95
C LEU A 128 10.57 -16.58 7.51
N VAL A 129 11.16 -15.85 8.46
CA VAL A 129 12.44 -15.16 8.27
C VAL A 129 13.53 -16.17 7.92
N GLY A 130 14.36 -15.84 6.93
CA GLY A 130 15.45 -16.69 6.44
C GLY A 130 15.02 -17.80 5.48
N GLN A 131 13.72 -18.02 5.24
CA GLN A 131 13.26 -19.00 4.25
C GLN A 131 13.00 -18.33 2.89
N PRO A 132 13.66 -18.78 1.81
CA PRO A 132 13.42 -18.27 0.48
C PRO A 132 11.98 -18.51 0.02
N LEU A 133 11.40 -17.52 -0.65
CA LEU A 133 10.08 -17.56 -1.24
C LEU A 133 10.16 -17.17 -2.71
N THR A 134 9.54 -17.96 -3.57
CA THR A 134 9.38 -17.63 -4.98
C THR A 134 8.00 -16.99 -5.19
N PHE A 135 7.99 -15.81 -5.77
CA PHE A 135 6.80 -15.09 -6.19
C PHE A 135 6.65 -15.20 -7.70
N GLN A 136 5.46 -15.52 -8.16
CA GLN A 136 5.17 -15.62 -9.59
C GLN A 136 3.85 -14.92 -9.91
N ALA A 137 3.81 -14.14 -11.00
CA ALA A 137 2.60 -13.53 -11.50
C ALA A 137 2.25 -13.96 -12.92
N ARG A 138 0.96 -13.96 -13.22
CA ARG A 138 0.40 -14.20 -14.56
C ARG A 138 -0.77 -13.27 -14.84
N ILE A 139 -0.98 -12.95 -16.12
CA ILE A 139 -2.19 -12.26 -16.56
C ILE A 139 -3.31 -13.29 -16.65
N LEU A 140 -4.44 -13.00 -15.98
CA LEU A 140 -5.64 -13.85 -15.99
C LEU A 140 -6.61 -13.41 -17.09
N ARG A 141 -6.75 -12.09 -17.26
CA ARG A 141 -7.64 -11.49 -18.25
C ARG A 141 -7.13 -10.11 -18.63
N GLU A 142 -7.33 -9.74 -19.87
CA GLU A 142 -6.99 -8.42 -20.38
C GLU A 142 -8.15 -7.84 -21.18
N THR A 143 -8.39 -6.54 -20.97
CA THR A 143 -9.35 -5.73 -21.73
C THR A 143 -8.64 -4.53 -22.32
N ARG A 144 -9.38 -3.67 -23.02
CA ARG A 144 -8.83 -2.41 -23.54
C ARG A 144 -8.28 -1.50 -22.44
N ARG A 145 -8.89 -1.48 -21.22
CA ARG A 145 -8.57 -0.53 -20.16
C ARG A 145 -7.98 -1.18 -18.91
N THR A 146 -8.21 -2.47 -18.70
CA THR A 146 -7.83 -3.16 -17.49
C THR A 146 -7.10 -4.46 -17.75
N ILE A 147 -6.30 -4.88 -16.78
CA ILE A 147 -5.65 -6.19 -16.73
C ILE A 147 -6.02 -6.79 -15.38
N GLU A 148 -6.52 -8.01 -15.36
CA GLU A 148 -6.65 -8.84 -14.19
C GLU A 148 -5.42 -9.73 -14.11
N ALA A 149 -4.68 -9.64 -13.02
CA ALA A 149 -3.49 -10.44 -12.77
C ALA A 149 -3.66 -11.26 -11.49
N GLY A 150 -3.01 -12.39 -11.45
CA GLY A 150 -2.89 -13.22 -10.25
C GLY A 150 -1.44 -13.46 -9.92
N ALA A 151 -1.13 -13.57 -8.63
CA ALA A 151 0.19 -13.90 -8.14
C ALA A 151 0.14 -14.92 -7.01
N THR A 152 1.20 -15.69 -6.87
CA THR A 152 1.41 -16.66 -5.79
C THR A 152 2.77 -16.45 -5.16
N ALA A 153 2.88 -16.80 -3.88
CA ALA A 153 4.14 -16.91 -3.15
C ALA A 153 4.26 -18.34 -2.61
N CYS A 154 5.31 -19.04 -2.98
CA CYS A 154 5.55 -20.42 -2.58
C CYS A 154 6.92 -20.58 -1.93
N ARG A 155 7.06 -21.54 -1.02
CA ARG A 155 8.34 -22.02 -0.52
C ARG A 155 9.03 -22.90 -1.58
N GLU A 156 10.30 -23.23 -1.36
CA GLU A 156 11.07 -24.12 -2.24
C GLU A 156 10.44 -25.51 -2.40
N ASP A 157 9.75 -26.01 -1.39
CA ASP A 157 9.03 -27.29 -1.42
C ASP A 157 7.68 -27.22 -2.18
N GLY A 158 7.36 -26.08 -2.81
CA GLY A 158 6.11 -25.82 -3.52
C GLY A 158 4.94 -25.46 -2.61
N THR A 159 5.11 -25.38 -1.29
CA THR A 159 4.05 -24.98 -0.37
C THR A 159 3.56 -23.57 -0.66
N LEU A 160 2.28 -23.40 -0.99
CA LEU A 160 1.64 -22.10 -1.16
C LEU A 160 1.55 -21.37 0.18
N VAL A 161 2.18 -20.19 0.26
CA VAL A 161 2.21 -19.33 1.45
C VAL A 161 1.20 -18.20 1.33
N ALA A 162 1.09 -17.61 0.14
CA ALA A 162 0.15 -16.54 -0.14
C ALA A 162 -0.24 -16.53 -1.61
N GLU A 163 -1.41 -15.94 -1.87
CA GLU A 163 -1.87 -15.66 -3.24
C GLU A 163 -2.53 -14.29 -3.30
N ALA A 164 -2.56 -13.70 -4.47
CA ALA A 164 -3.22 -12.43 -4.72
C ALA A 164 -3.92 -12.40 -6.08
N CYS A 165 -4.97 -11.57 -6.14
CA CYS A 165 -5.58 -11.14 -7.40
C CYS A 165 -5.62 -9.61 -7.42
N GLY A 166 -5.24 -9.02 -8.55
CA GLY A 166 -5.23 -7.58 -8.76
C GLY A 166 -5.97 -7.17 -10.01
N THR A 167 -6.63 -6.00 -9.95
CA THR A 167 -7.12 -5.30 -11.13
C THR A 167 -6.20 -4.10 -11.37
N LEU A 168 -5.56 -4.10 -12.53
CA LEU A 168 -4.65 -3.05 -12.96
C LEU A 168 -5.34 -2.19 -14.01
N ILE A 169 -5.13 -0.88 -13.97
CA ILE A 169 -5.62 0.06 -14.98
C ILE A 169 -4.46 0.41 -15.90
N LYS A 170 -4.67 0.22 -17.21
CA LYS A 170 -3.72 0.65 -18.23
C LYS A 170 -3.64 2.16 -18.26
N VAL A 171 -2.41 2.69 -18.21
CA VAL A 171 -2.16 4.14 -18.30
C VAL A 171 -1.50 4.46 -19.62
N SER A 172 -1.97 5.55 -20.24
CA SER A 172 -1.35 6.08 -21.48
C SER A 172 0.05 6.61 -21.16
N ARG A 173 0.89 6.57 -22.17
CA ARG A 173 2.24 7.18 -22.14
C ARG A 173 2.16 8.68 -21.99
#